data_2a2aaa9d11db909e8dd64ca29e0d3e3c
#
_entry.id   2a2aaa9d11db909e8dd64ca29e0d3e3c
#
_cell.length_a   1.000
_cell.length_b   1.000
_cell.length_c   1.000
_cell.angle_alpha   90.00
_cell.angle_beta   90.00
_cell.angle_gamma   90.00
#
_symmetry.space_group_name_H-M   'P 1'
#
loop_
_entity.id
_entity.type
_entity.pdbx_description
1 polymer ?
#
loop_
_entity_poly.entity_id
_entity_poly.type
_entity_poly.pdbx_seq_one_letter_code
_entity_poly.pdbx_strand_id
1 'polypeptide(L)'
;MNPRNIEDVISTIYEIGEVCGVGKRAKEMSTRLGTRVNRICARTMSLKRPLVFLQINIKPIMTVNKNTFHHDVIRLAGGDNMARDEPITYPRISIEEVMRRGPDVIIISSMERGGSFERARKDWMKWSSIPAVKERRVHLINSDLLDRPSPRIVEGLEAMARLIHPEVEWGR
;
A
#
# COMPACT_ATOMS: atom_id res chain seq x y z
N MET A 1 9.74 5.00 18.35
CA MET A 1 8.42 4.55 17.87
C MET A 1 8.61 3.79 16.55
N ASN A 2 7.97 2.66 16.37
CA ASN A 2 8.06 1.85 15.15
C ASN A 2 6.63 1.41 14.74
N PRO A 3 5.85 2.28 14.10
CA PRO A 3 4.47 2.00 13.75
C PRO A 3 4.39 0.81 12.78
N ARG A 4 3.51 -0.16 13.07
CA ARG A 4 3.32 -1.38 12.27
C ARG A 4 2.01 -1.38 11.47
N ASN A 5 1.11 -0.46 11.78
CA ASN A 5 -0.17 -0.29 11.13
C ASN A 5 -0.55 1.21 11.06
N ILE A 6 -1.64 1.53 10.39
CA ILE A 6 -2.11 2.92 10.23
C ILE A 6 -2.56 3.52 11.57
N GLU A 7 -3.14 2.73 12.45
CA GLU A 7 -3.57 3.20 13.77
C GLU A 7 -2.37 3.65 14.62
N ASP A 8 -1.27 2.88 14.59
CA ASP A 8 -0.01 3.27 15.24
C ASP A 8 0.54 4.59 14.68
N VAL A 9 0.42 4.82 13.37
CA VAL A 9 0.85 6.10 12.75
C VAL A 9 -0.01 7.25 13.28
N ILE A 10 -1.33 7.07 13.35
CA ILE A 10 -2.26 8.10 13.82
C ILE A 10 -2.06 8.40 15.32
N SER A 11 -1.84 7.37 16.15
CA SER A 11 -1.57 7.56 17.59
C SER A 11 -0.23 8.27 17.81
N THR A 12 0.79 7.92 17.04
CA THR A 12 2.11 8.58 17.08
C THR A 12 2.00 10.09 16.79
N ILE A 13 1.14 10.50 15.85
CA ILE A 13 0.90 11.92 15.54
C ILE A 13 0.33 12.64 16.79
N TYR A 14 -0.62 12.00 17.46
CA TYR A 14 -1.21 12.56 18.69
C TYR A 14 -0.16 12.69 19.80
N GLU A 15 0.59 11.63 20.09
CA GLU A 15 1.64 11.60 21.12
C GLU A 15 2.71 12.67 20.88
N ILE A 16 3.20 12.82 19.64
CA ILE A 16 4.15 13.87 19.28
C ILE A 16 3.53 15.25 19.52
N GLY A 17 2.26 15.44 19.15
CA GLY A 17 1.57 16.69 19.35
C GLY A 17 1.43 17.09 20.82
N GLU A 18 1.20 16.14 21.72
CA GLU A 18 1.17 16.36 23.17
C GLU A 18 2.56 16.80 23.68
N VAL A 19 3.62 16.10 23.30
CA VAL A 19 5.00 16.43 23.68
C VAL A 19 5.42 17.82 23.17
N CYS A 20 4.96 18.21 21.97
CA CYS A 20 5.27 19.50 21.35
C CYS A 20 4.34 20.66 21.83
N GLY A 21 3.41 20.40 22.76
CA GLY A 21 2.48 21.43 23.27
C GLY A 21 1.40 21.85 22.25
N VAL A 22 1.15 21.06 21.22
CA VAL A 22 0.13 21.30 20.17
C VAL A 22 -0.97 20.23 20.16
N GLY A 23 -1.25 19.62 21.30
CA GLY A 23 -2.15 18.48 21.48
C GLY A 23 -3.54 18.66 20.87
N LYS A 24 -4.15 19.85 20.99
CA LYS A 24 -5.46 20.14 20.38
C LYS A 24 -5.42 19.94 18.85
N ARG A 25 -4.42 20.52 18.18
CA ARG A 25 -4.25 20.39 16.70
C ARG A 25 -3.94 18.94 16.30
N ALA A 26 -3.12 18.25 17.09
CA ALA A 26 -2.81 16.84 16.87
C ALA A 26 -4.05 15.94 16.99
N LYS A 27 -4.90 16.18 18.00
CA LYS A 27 -6.17 15.48 18.19
C LYS A 27 -7.11 15.69 17.01
N GLU A 28 -7.29 16.94 16.57
CA GLU A 28 -8.12 17.27 15.42
C GLU A 28 -7.60 16.57 14.13
N MET A 29 -6.29 16.57 13.90
CA MET A 29 -5.67 15.87 12.78
C MET A 29 -5.90 14.37 12.86
N SER A 30 -5.60 13.73 13.99
CA SER A 30 -5.77 12.29 14.20
C SER A 30 -7.22 11.86 13.99
N THR A 31 -8.19 12.62 14.53
CA THR A 31 -9.61 12.35 14.31
C THR A 31 -9.99 12.42 12.83
N ARG A 32 -9.52 13.44 12.10
CA ARG A 32 -9.78 13.61 10.67
C ARG A 32 -9.19 12.46 9.87
N LEU A 33 -7.95 12.03 10.18
CA LEU A 33 -7.30 10.90 9.52
C LEU A 33 -8.05 9.60 9.78
N GLY A 34 -8.45 9.32 11.03
CA GLY A 34 -9.24 8.14 11.38
C GLY A 34 -10.59 8.10 10.65
N THR A 35 -11.27 9.24 10.53
CA THR A 35 -12.54 9.34 9.78
C THR A 35 -12.33 8.98 8.29
N ARG A 36 -11.22 9.43 7.67
CA ARG A 36 -10.90 9.08 6.28
C ARG A 36 -10.63 7.57 6.13
N VAL A 37 -9.85 6.99 7.04
CA VAL A 37 -9.58 5.54 7.05
C VAL A 37 -10.90 4.76 7.15
N ASN A 38 -11.76 5.09 8.10
CA ASN A 38 -13.05 4.42 8.30
C ASN A 38 -13.95 4.51 7.06
N ARG A 39 -13.94 5.65 6.36
CA ARG A 39 -14.69 5.82 5.10
C ARG A 39 -14.21 4.87 4.00
N ILE A 40 -12.90 4.67 3.88
CA ILE A 40 -12.32 3.72 2.91
C ILE A 40 -12.72 2.29 3.29
N CYS A 41 -12.50 1.90 4.55
CA CYS A 41 -12.84 0.58 5.05
C CYS A 41 -14.33 0.24 4.82
N ALA A 42 -15.24 1.17 5.10
CA ALA A 42 -16.67 0.98 4.88
C ALA A 42 -17.02 0.71 3.40
N ARG A 43 -16.24 1.26 2.47
CA ARG A 43 -16.45 1.05 1.03
C ARG A 43 -15.84 -0.25 0.50
N THR A 44 -14.80 -0.76 1.17
CA THR A 44 -14.05 -1.94 0.68
C THR A 44 -14.41 -3.23 1.40
N MET A 45 -15.02 -3.15 2.60
CA MET A 45 -15.24 -4.31 3.47
C MET A 45 -16.12 -5.42 2.87
N SER A 46 -17.04 -5.07 1.97
CA SER A 46 -17.96 -6.02 1.31
C SER A 46 -17.51 -6.45 -0.08
N LEU A 47 -16.38 -5.92 -0.56
CA LEU A 47 -15.89 -6.21 -1.90
C LEU A 47 -15.06 -7.50 -1.93
N LYS A 48 -14.97 -8.12 -3.13
CA LYS A 48 -14.00 -9.19 -3.37
C LYS A 48 -12.60 -8.65 -3.13
N ARG A 49 -11.75 -9.42 -2.46
CA ARG A 49 -10.37 -9.02 -2.13
C ARG A 49 -9.40 -9.56 -3.19
N PRO A 50 -8.92 -8.71 -4.11
CA PRO A 50 -7.90 -9.13 -5.08
C PRO A 50 -6.58 -9.46 -4.40
N LEU A 51 -5.83 -10.42 -4.96
CA LEU A 51 -4.46 -10.72 -4.55
C LEU A 51 -3.52 -9.63 -5.05
N VAL A 52 -2.88 -8.91 -4.14
CA VAL A 52 -2.03 -7.74 -4.43
C VAL A 52 -0.56 -8.08 -4.21
N PHE A 53 0.25 -7.87 -5.22
CA PHE A 53 1.69 -7.83 -5.11
C PHE A 53 2.17 -6.38 -5.01
N LEU A 54 2.69 -5.98 -3.85
CA LEU A 54 3.33 -4.68 -3.65
C LEU A 54 4.85 -4.81 -3.82
N GLN A 55 5.39 -4.21 -4.85
CA GLN A 55 6.84 -4.13 -5.08
C GLN A 55 7.39 -2.82 -4.51
N ILE A 56 8.29 -2.91 -3.55
CA ILE A 56 8.91 -1.77 -2.86
C ILE A 56 10.36 -1.49 -3.31
N ASN A 57 10.97 -2.41 -4.05
CA ASN A 57 12.30 -2.25 -4.63
C ASN A 57 12.39 -2.97 -5.98
N ILE A 58 13.16 -2.38 -6.92
CA ILE A 58 13.25 -2.88 -8.31
C ILE A 58 14.33 -3.96 -8.45
N LYS A 59 15.50 -3.75 -7.88
CA LYS A 59 16.65 -4.67 -7.96
C LYS A 59 17.39 -4.71 -6.63
N PRO A 60 17.33 -5.84 -5.89
CA PRO A 60 16.48 -7.00 -6.15
C PRO A 60 14.99 -6.66 -6.01
N ILE A 61 14.09 -7.45 -6.63
CA ILE A 61 12.65 -7.33 -6.41
C ILE A 61 12.37 -7.66 -4.95
N MET A 62 11.75 -6.72 -4.24
CA MET A 62 11.38 -6.89 -2.82
C MET A 62 9.92 -6.53 -2.60
N THR A 63 9.33 -7.17 -1.62
CA THR A 63 7.96 -6.94 -1.19
C THR A 63 7.88 -6.84 0.33
N VAL A 64 6.68 -6.92 0.91
CA VAL A 64 6.42 -6.73 2.34
C VAL A 64 5.55 -7.85 2.88
N ASN A 65 5.83 -8.31 4.11
CA ASN A 65 4.98 -9.27 4.79
C ASN A 65 3.95 -8.58 5.72
N LYS A 66 3.22 -9.38 6.50
CA LYS A 66 2.17 -8.92 7.42
C LYS A 66 2.65 -8.05 8.59
N ASN A 67 3.95 -7.97 8.86
CA ASN A 67 4.52 -7.23 9.98
C ASN A 67 4.87 -5.77 9.62
N THR A 68 4.23 -5.22 8.58
CA THR A 68 4.48 -3.87 8.07
C THR A 68 3.19 -3.07 7.95
N PHE A 69 3.27 -1.75 8.11
CA PHE A 69 2.15 -0.86 7.84
C PHE A 69 1.71 -0.90 6.36
N HIS A 70 2.58 -1.26 5.43
CA HIS A 70 2.20 -1.46 4.03
C HIS A 70 1.17 -2.59 3.86
N HIS A 71 1.34 -3.70 4.62
CA HIS A 71 0.35 -4.76 4.64
C HIS A 71 -1.00 -4.25 5.15
N ASP A 72 -0.99 -3.42 6.20
CA ASP A 72 -2.20 -2.84 6.74
C ASP A 72 -2.90 -1.92 5.71
N VAL A 73 -2.12 -1.12 4.96
CA VAL A 73 -2.64 -0.31 3.84
C VAL A 73 -3.32 -1.19 2.79
N ILE A 74 -2.68 -2.28 2.34
CA ILE A 74 -3.28 -3.22 1.37
C ILE A 74 -4.59 -3.79 1.92
N ARG A 75 -4.58 -4.25 3.18
CA ARG A 75 -5.72 -4.85 3.85
C ARG A 75 -6.91 -3.88 3.97
N LEU A 76 -6.65 -2.66 4.43
CA LEU A 76 -7.66 -1.60 4.59
C LEU A 76 -8.18 -1.08 3.24
N ALA A 77 -7.33 -1.12 2.21
CA ALA A 77 -7.71 -0.82 0.83
C ALA A 77 -8.55 -1.92 0.17
N GLY A 78 -8.85 -3.03 0.88
CA GLY A 78 -9.67 -4.13 0.38
C GLY A 78 -8.91 -5.17 -0.45
N GLY A 79 -7.57 -5.22 -0.39
CA GLY A 79 -6.76 -6.24 -1.04
C GLY A 79 -6.23 -7.30 -0.09
N ASP A 80 -5.74 -8.41 -0.63
CA ASP A 80 -4.99 -9.44 0.09
C ASP A 80 -3.53 -9.38 -0.33
N ASN A 81 -2.62 -9.21 0.65
CA ASN A 81 -1.20 -9.15 0.38
C ASN A 81 -0.66 -10.53 0.01
N MET A 82 -0.13 -10.67 -1.21
CA MET A 82 0.43 -11.91 -1.74
C MET A 82 1.58 -12.48 -0.88
N ALA A 83 2.34 -11.63 -0.23
CA ALA A 83 3.51 -12.01 0.56
C ALA A 83 3.27 -11.95 2.09
N ARG A 84 1.99 -11.93 2.54
CA ARG A 84 1.62 -11.77 3.96
C ARG A 84 2.31 -12.76 4.90
N ASP A 85 2.47 -14.00 4.47
CA ASP A 85 2.97 -15.10 5.31
C ASP A 85 4.46 -15.40 5.09
N GLU A 86 5.18 -14.55 4.36
CA GLU A 86 6.62 -14.65 4.23
C GLU A 86 7.30 -14.47 5.60
N PRO A 87 8.34 -15.27 5.92
CA PRO A 87 8.97 -15.25 7.23
C PRO A 87 9.78 -13.95 7.47
N ILE A 88 10.27 -13.32 6.41
CA ILE A 88 11.08 -12.11 6.45
C ILE A 88 10.20 -10.90 6.19
N THR A 89 10.39 -9.81 6.95
CA THR A 89 9.57 -8.60 6.87
C THR A 89 9.61 -7.95 5.48
N TYR A 90 10.78 -7.93 4.86
CA TYR A 90 11.01 -7.39 3.51
C TYR A 90 11.66 -8.47 2.63
N PRO A 91 10.88 -9.46 2.18
CA PRO A 91 11.44 -10.59 1.43
C PRO A 91 11.84 -10.19 0.02
N ARG A 92 12.93 -10.79 -0.44
CA ARG A 92 13.23 -10.83 -1.88
C ARG A 92 12.35 -11.91 -2.52
N ILE A 93 11.83 -11.61 -3.69
CA ILE A 93 10.99 -12.55 -4.41
C ILE A 93 11.42 -12.62 -5.87
N SER A 94 11.37 -13.80 -6.47
CA SER A 94 11.67 -13.97 -7.89
C SER A 94 10.45 -13.71 -8.77
N ILE A 95 10.67 -13.42 -10.03
CA ILE A 95 9.60 -13.23 -11.01
C ILE A 95 8.78 -14.52 -11.14
N GLU A 96 9.46 -15.67 -11.15
CA GLU A 96 8.85 -17.00 -11.27
C GLU A 96 7.88 -17.25 -10.10
N GLU A 97 8.24 -16.82 -8.90
CA GLU A 97 7.37 -16.95 -7.72
C GLU A 97 6.15 -16.03 -7.82
N VAL A 98 6.32 -14.80 -8.32
CA VAL A 98 5.19 -13.91 -8.59
C VAL A 98 4.28 -14.50 -9.67
N MET A 99 4.84 -15.08 -10.74
CA MET A 99 4.08 -15.77 -11.79
C MET A 99 3.30 -16.96 -11.21
N ARG A 100 3.93 -17.77 -10.37
CA ARG A 100 3.30 -18.94 -9.73
C ARG A 100 2.14 -18.56 -8.83
N ARG A 101 2.28 -17.45 -8.06
CA ARG A 101 1.22 -16.96 -7.16
C ARG A 101 0.10 -16.23 -7.90
N GLY A 102 0.36 -15.68 -9.06
CA GLY A 102 -0.61 -15.09 -9.96
C GLY A 102 -1.40 -13.92 -9.37
N PRO A 103 -0.76 -12.81 -8.95
CA PRO A 103 -1.49 -11.67 -8.38
C PRO A 103 -2.49 -11.07 -9.36
N ASP A 104 -3.63 -10.61 -8.82
CA ASP A 104 -4.67 -9.89 -9.56
C ASP A 104 -4.29 -8.43 -9.81
N VAL A 105 -3.42 -7.87 -8.95
CA VAL A 105 -2.93 -6.48 -9.04
C VAL A 105 -1.46 -6.43 -8.68
N ILE A 106 -0.67 -5.74 -9.49
CA ILE A 106 0.72 -5.39 -9.19
C ILE A 106 0.80 -3.89 -8.94
N ILE A 107 1.33 -3.48 -7.79
CA ILE A 107 1.56 -2.09 -7.44
C ILE A 107 3.04 -1.91 -7.16
N ILE A 108 3.65 -0.95 -7.85
CA ILE A 108 5.08 -0.67 -7.74
C ILE A 108 5.23 0.65 -6.99
N SER A 109 5.80 0.58 -5.79
CA SER A 109 6.25 1.73 -5.01
C SER A 109 7.75 1.65 -4.88
N SER A 110 8.47 2.74 -5.19
CA SER A 110 9.91 2.76 -5.07
C SER A 110 10.38 4.12 -4.59
N MET A 111 11.45 4.14 -3.81
CA MET A 111 12.08 5.35 -3.31
C MET A 111 12.93 6.06 -4.38
N GLU A 112 13.14 5.44 -5.54
CA GLU A 112 13.88 6.03 -6.65
C GLU A 112 13.02 7.01 -7.44
N ARG A 113 13.52 8.22 -7.62
CA ARG A 113 12.91 9.24 -8.48
C ARG A 113 13.42 9.10 -9.91
N GLY A 114 12.49 9.08 -10.87
CA GLY A 114 12.83 9.06 -12.30
C GLY A 114 12.27 7.89 -13.08
N GLY A 115 12.71 7.73 -14.34
CA GLY A 115 12.18 6.76 -15.30
C GLY A 115 12.35 5.26 -14.98
N SER A 116 12.97 4.92 -13.84
CA SER A 116 13.11 3.54 -13.35
C SER A 116 11.77 2.87 -13.07
N PHE A 117 10.76 3.61 -12.61
CA PHE A 117 9.39 3.10 -12.36
C PHE A 117 8.69 2.66 -13.64
N GLU A 118 8.70 3.50 -14.65
CA GLU A 118 8.12 3.16 -15.95
C GLU A 118 8.83 1.98 -16.58
N ARG A 119 10.14 1.86 -16.36
CA ARG A 119 10.92 0.71 -16.82
C ARG A 119 10.48 -0.56 -16.09
N ALA A 120 10.35 -0.51 -14.76
CA ALA A 120 9.88 -1.65 -13.97
C ALA A 120 8.46 -2.09 -14.40
N ARG A 121 7.55 -1.14 -14.64
CA ARG A 121 6.21 -1.44 -15.17
C ARG A 121 6.28 -2.12 -16.54
N LYS A 122 7.11 -1.62 -17.46
CA LYS A 122 7.34 -2.23 -18.78
C LYS A 122 7.94 -3.63 -18.66
N ASP A 123 8.80 -3.87 -17.69
CA ASP A 123 9.39 -5.20 -17.46
C ASP A 123 8.33 -6.20 -17.01
N TRP A 124 7.39 -5.82 -16.14
CA TRP A 124 6.25 -6.67 -15.77
C TRP A 124 5.33 -6.97 -16.95
N MET A 125 5.11 -6.04 -17.87
CA MET A 125 4.23 -6.24 -19.03
C MET A 125 4.70 -7.33 -19.98
N LYS A 126 5.94 -7.82 -19.87
CA LYS A 126 6.47 -8.95 -20.64
C LYS A 126 5.88 -10.31 -20.21
N TRP A 127 5.29 -10.39 -19.02
CA TRP A 127 4.84 -11.63 -18.38
C TRP A 127 3.31 -11.78 -18.45
N SER A 128 2.79 -11.95 -19.67
CA SER A 128 1.35 -11.98 -19.97
C SER A 128 0.57 -13.12 -19.28
N SER A 129 1.25 -14.13 -18.73
CA SER A 129 0.63 -15.19 -17.93
C SER A 129 0.16 -14.74 -16.55
N ILE A 130 0.66 -13.59 -16.05
CA ILE A 130 0.23 -13.05 -14.75
C ILE A 130 -1.13 -12.38 -14.91
N PRO A 131 -2.16 -12.71 -14.08
CA PRO A 131 -3.49 -12.10 -14.16
C PRO A 131 -3.46 -10.56 -14.18
N ALA A 132 -2.67 -9.95 -13.28
CA ALA A 132 -2.51 -8.49 -13.24
C ALA A 132 -2.00 -7.90 -14.57
N VAL A 133 -1.13 -8.59 -15.28
CA VAL A 133 -0.60 -8.14 -16.57
C VAL A 133 -1.64 -8.30 -17.66
N LYS A 134 -2.31 -9.45 -17.70
CA LYS A 134 -3.39 -9.75 -18.65
C LYS A 134 -4.51 -8.71 -18.57
N GLU A 135 -4.91 -8.35 -17.35
CA GLU A 135 -5.97 -7.37 -17.07
C GLU A 135 -5.47 -5.92 -17.01
N ARG A 136 -4.22 -5.65 -17.39
CA ARG A 136 -3.57 -4.32 -17.37
C ARG A 136 -3.60 -3.64 -16.00
N ARG A 137 -3.54 -4.42 -14.92
CA ARG A 137 -3.57 -3.98 -13.52
C ARG A 137 -2.18 -3.90 -12.91
N VAL A 138 -1.23 -3.33 -13.65
CA VAL A 138 0.13 -3.02 -13.20
C VAL A 138 0.26 -1.51 -13.04
N HIS A 139 0.30 -1.07 -11.80
CA HIS A 139 0.19 0.34 -11.42
C HIS A 139 1.45 0.86 -10.75
N LEU A 140 1.66 2.16 -10.85
CA LEU A 140 2.67 2.89 -10.09
C LEU A 140 1.99 3.69 -8.99
N ILE A 141 2.63 3.76 -7.81
CA ILE A 141 2.19 4.61 -6.72
C ILE A 141 3.38 5.45 -6.23
N ASN A 142 3.13 6.70 -5.83
CA ASN A 142 4.16 7.56 -5.29
C ASN A 142 4.63 7.02 -3.94
N SER A 143 5.92 6.70 -3.84
CA SER A 143 6.56 6.19 -2.63
C SER A 143 6.45 7.14 -1.44
N ASP A 144 6.41 8.46 -1.66
CA ASP A 144 6.22 9.45 -0.59
C ASP A 144 4.86 9.30 0.14
N LEU A 145 3.92 8.58 -0.45
CA LEU A 145 2.61 8.29 0.15
C LEU A 145 2.62 7.00 0.98
N LEU A 146 3.52 6.04 0.66
CA LEU A 146 3.48 4.69 1.25
C LEU A 146 4.70 4.34 2.09
N ASP A 147 5.91 4.83 1.73
CA ASP A 147 7.15 4.29 2.31
C ASP A 147 7.57 5.02 3.59
N ARG A 148 6.77 5.96 4.06
CA ARG A 148 7.02 6.71 5.30
C ARG A 148 5.78 6.70 6.19
N PRO A 149 5.93 6.35 7.48
CA PRO A 149 4.85 6.45 8.46
C PRO A 149 4.59 7.93 8.81
N SER A 150 3.77 8.59 8.02
CA SER A 150 3.44 10.01 8.14
C SER A 150 1.94 10.22 7.93
N PRO A 151 1.37 11.41 8.23
CA PRO A 151 -0.04 11.71 7.95
C PRO A 151 -0.47 11.42 6.50
N ARG A 152 0.47 11.46 5.55
CA ARG A 152 0.21 11.19 4.13
C ARG A 152 -0.09 9.73 3.82
N ILE A 153 0.14 8.81 4.78
CA ILE A 153 -0.19 7.39 4.59
C ILE A 153 -1.69 7.18 4.29
N VAL A 154 -2.55 8.06 4.77
CA VAL A 154 -3.99 7.99 4.48
C VAL A 154 -4.29 8.38 3.03
N GLU A 155 -3.51 9.30 2.44
CA GLU A 155 -3.56 9.57 0.99
C GLU A 155 -3.09 8.35 0.19
N GLY A 156 -2.03 7.68 0.69
CA GLY A 156 -1.55 6.42 0.15
C GLY A 156 -2.60 5.31 0.19
N LEU A 157 -3.32 5.20 1.30
CA LEU A 157 -4.44 4.26 1.44
C LEU A 157 -5.57 4.56 0.44
N GLU A 158 -5.95 5.82 0.26
CA GLU A 158 -6.96 6.23 -0.73
C GLU A 158 -6.50 5.90 -2.16
N ALA A 159 -5.24 6.20 -2.49
CA ALA A 159 -4.67 5.88 -3.79
C ALA A 159 -4.64 4.36 -4.03
N MET A 160 -4.20 3.58 -3.04
CA MET A 160 -4.17 2.12 -3.08
C MET A 160 -5.58 1.55 -3.32
N ALA A 161 -6.58 2.03 -2.59
CA ALA A 161 -7.96 1.58 -2.71
C ALA A 161 -8.54 1.84 -4.11
N ARG A 162 -8.23 2.99 -4.72
CA ARG A 162 -8.62 3.32 -6.10
C ARG A 162 -7.96 2.38 -7.13
N LEU A 163 -6.72 1.96 -6.90
CA LEU A 163 -6.02 1.04 -7.79
C LEU A 163 -6.51 -0.40 -7.64
N ILE A 164 -6.87 -0.80 -6.42
CA ILE A 164 -7.39 -2.15 -6.13
C ILE A 164 -8.84 -2.28 -6.57
N HIS A 165 -9.67 -1.24 -6.40
CA HIS A 165 -11.09 -1.22 -6.69
C HIS A 165 -11.46 -0.05 -7.62
N PRO A 166 -11.07 -0.10 -8.90
CA PRO A 166 -11.40 0.95 -9.86
C PRO A 166 -12.91 1.03 -10.18
N GLU A 167 -13.65 -0.04 -9.86
CA GLU A 167 -15.10 -0.12 -10.05
C GLU A 167 -15.89 0.71 -9.03
N VAL A 168 -15.26 1.15 -7.93
CA VAL A 168 -15.91 1.92 -6.88
C VAL A 168 -15.89 3.41 -7.22
N GLU A 169 -17.04 4.08 -7.13
CA GLU A 169 -17.11 5.53 -7.20
C GLU A 169 -16.52 6.17 -5.93
N TRP A 170 -15.27 6.60 -6.01
CA TRP A 170 -14.55 7.11 -4.85
C TRP A 170 -14.91 8.54 -4.46
N GLY A 171 -15.78 9.23 -5.19
CA GLY A 171 -16.09 10.65 -4.96
C GLY A 171 -14.84 11.55 -5.00
N ARG A 172 -15.00 12.81 -5.25
CA ARG A 172 -13.93 13.83 -5.16
C ARG A 172 -13.67 14.23 -3.72
#